data_6826636b07c2867c79a5455477e0ac36
#
_entry.id   6826636b07c2867c79a5455477e0ac36
#
_cell.length_a   1.000
_cell.length_b   1.000
_cell.length_c   1.000
_cell.angle_alpha   90.00
_cell.angle_beta   90.00
_cell.angle_gamma   90.00
#
_symmetry.space_group_name_H-M   'P 1'
#
loop_
_entity.id
_entity.type
_entity.pdbx_description
1 polymer ?
#
loop_
_entity_poly.entity_id
_entity_poly.type
_entity_poly.pdbx_seq_one_letter_code
_entity_poly.pdbx_strand_id
1 'polypeptide(L)'
;NQGNTPLTSVTVTDPLLGGLLTAVPTGDTNNNTILEVTETWVYVQDYVVTQSDIDTGSITNQATASGTGVNGLVTDLSGATISDDIPTVTIVPEACLDAIAITKTGVFNDVDTNGCSTASVDTVTYTFTVTNQGNTPLTSVTVTDPLLGGLLTAVPTGDINSNGILEV
;
A
#
# COMPACT_ATOMS: atom_id res chain seq x y z
N ASN A 1 18.24 28.25 -1.88
CA ASN A 1 18.41 29.49 -2.65
C ASN A 1 19.36 29.23 -3.83
N GLN A 2 18.89 29.43 -5.07
CA GLN A 2 19.71 29.25 -6.28
C GLN A 2 20.21 30.57 -6.86
N GLY A 3 19.79 31.66 -6.26
CA GLY A 3 20.23 32.99 -6.66
C GLY A 3 21.61 33.36 -6.06
N ASN A 4 21.99 34.60 -6.25
CA ASN A 4 23.22 35.18 -5.72
C ASN A 4 22.97 36.25 -4.64
N THR A 5 21.74 36.40 -4.20
CA THR A 5 21.32 37.32 -3.13
C THR A 5 20.43 36.60 -2.13
N PRO A 6 20.46 36.99 -0.84
CA PRO A 6 19.57 36.43 0.18
C PRO A 6 18.10 36.69 -0.14
N LEU A 7 17.21 35.81 0.37
CA LEU A 7 15.75 35.96 0.28
C LEU A 7 15.16 36.15 1.67
N THR A 8 14.27 37.13 1.78
CA THR A 8 13.46 37.40 2.99
C THR A 8 12.01 36.97 2.78
N SER A 9 11.24 36.89 3.86
CA SER A 9 9.82 36.50 3.84
C SER A 9 9.57 35.20 3.07
N VAL A 10 10.45 34.22 3.26
CA VAL A 10 10.34 32.93 2.61
C VAL A 10 9.14 32.16 3.16
N THR A 11 8.29 31.67 2.27
CA THR A 11 7.10 30.88 2.60
C THR A 11 6.99 29.70 1.66
N VAL A 12 6.36 28.63 2.15
CA VAL A 12 5.95 27.48 1.34
C VAL A 12 4.45 27.29 1.51
N THR A 13 3.73 27.20 0.42
CA THR A 13 2.29 26.90 0.42
C THR A 13 2.05 25.59 -0.33
N ASP A 14 1.21 24.76 0.26
CA ASP A 14 0.83 23.48 -0.30
C ASP A 14 -0.68 23.28 -0.14
N PRO A 15 -1.46 23.31 -1.23
CA PRO A 15 -2.92 23.19 -1.16
C PRO A 15 -3.40 21.89 -0.52
N LEU A 16 -2.69 20.78 -0.73
CA LEU A 16 -3.04 19.48 -0.16
C LEU A 16 -2.85 19.48 1.37
N LEU A 17 -1.84 20.20 1.86
CA LEU A 17 -1.52 20.29 3.28
C LEU A 17 -2.24 21.46 4.00
N GLY A 18 -3.25 22.07 3.36
CA GLY A 18 -4.06 23.13 3.95
C GLY A 18 -3.55 24.54 3.68
N GLY A 19 -2.59 24.73 2.78
CA GLY A 19 -2.08 26.02 2.34
C GLY A 19 -0.71 26.35 2.92
N LEU A 20 -0.58 27.48 3.63
CA LEU A 20 0.70 27.94 4.15
C LEU A 20 1.27 26.96 5.19
N LEU A 21 2.49 26.46 4.96
CA LEU A 21 3.21 25.66 5.94
C LEU A 21 3.72 26.58 7.07
N THR A 22 3.27 26.31 8.29
CA THR A 22 3.62 27.08 9.49
C THR A 22 4.74 26.42 10.31
N ALA A 23 5.18 25.23 9.91
CA ALA A 23 6.32 24.56 10.54
C ALA A 23 7.57 25.40 10.37
N VAL A 24 8.37 25.48 11.44
CA VAL A 24 9.68 26.15 11.37
C VAL A 24 10.62 25.25 10.56
N PRO A 25 11.22 25.76 9.48
CA PRO A 25 12.16 24.97 8.70
C PRO A 25 13.44 24.68 9.52
N THR A 26 14.08 23.58 9.19
CA THR A 26 15.48 23.35 9.59
C THR A 26 16.40 23.94 8.52
N GLY A 27 17.62 24.33 8.90
CA GLY A 27 18.63 24.83 7.95
C GLY A 27 18.86 26.36 7.95
N ASP A 28 18.05 27.12 8.69
CA ASP A 28 18.36 28.51 9.07
C ASP A 28 19.45 28.46 10.17
N THR A 29 20.71 28.51 9.75
CA THR A 29 21.87 28.21 10.61
C THR A 29 22.16 29.29 11.62
N ASN A 30 21.79 30.51 11.33
CA ASN A 30 21.99 31.69 12.18
C ASN A 30 20.70 32.20 12.85
N ASN A 31 19.55 31.56 12.56
CA ASN A 31 18.22 31.88 13.08
C ASN A 31 17.80 33.34 12.79
N ASN A 32 18.13 33.86 11.64
CA ASN A 32 17.81 35.24 11.24
C ASN A 32 16.58 35.33 10.33
N THR A 33 15.96 34.18 9.94
CA THR A 33 14.81 34.10 9.03
C THR A 33 15.05 34.64 7.62
N ILE A 34 16.31 34.67 7.21
CA ILE A 34 16.75 35.03 5.86
C ILE A 34 17.38 33.80 5.22
N LEU A 35 16.89 33.41 4.05
CA LEU A 35 17.45 32.28 3.31
C LEU A 35 18.68 32.76 2.51
N GLU A 36 19.86 32.59 3.10
CA GLU A 36 21.12 32.93 2.46
C GLU A 36 21.44 31.99 1.28
N VAL A 37 22.34 32.45 0.40
CA VAL A 37 22.77 31.65 -0.77
C VAL A 37 23.45 30.33 -0.41
N THR A 38 23.94 30.18 0.81
CA THR A 38 24.60 28.98 1.33
C THR A 38 23.68 28.09 2.15
N GLU A 39 22.46 28.51 2.37
CA GLU A 39 21.49 27.78 3.19
C GLU A 39 20.49 26.97 2.35
N THR A 40 20.08 25.84 2.92
CA THR A 40 18.97 25.03 2.44
C THR A 40 17.98 24.84 3.58
N TRP A 41 16.76 25.32 3.40
CA TRP A 41 15.70 25.14 4.37
C TRP A 41 14.85 23.93 4.05
N VAL A 42 14.54 23.11 5.07
CA VAL A 42 13.72 21.90 4.93
C VAL A 42 12.48 22.03 5.79
N TYR A 43 11.33 21.89 5.18
CA TYR A 43 10.01 21.80 5.82
C TYR A 43 9.57 20.33 5.81
N VAL A 44 8.98 19.88 6.92
CA VAL A 44 8.40 18.54 7.05
C VAL A 44 6.96 18.69 7.54
N GLN A 45 6.02 18.07 6.84
CA GLN A 45 4.61 18.05 7.20
C GLN A 45 3.99 16.73 6.75
N ASP A 46 3.21 16.11 7.64
CA ASP A 46 2.48 14.89 7.34
C ASP A 46 1.13 15.18 6.67
N TYR A 47 0.75 14.32 5.74
CA TYR A 47 -0.58 14.25 5.16
C TYR A 47 -1.27 12.96 5.59
N VAL A 48 -2.52 13.06 6.01
CA VAL A 48 -3.32 11.88 6.38
C VAL A 48 -4.03 11.35 5.14
N VAL A 49 -3.64 10.14 4.72
CA VAL A 49 -4.23 9.45 3.56
C VAL A 49 -5.73 9.28 3.75
N THR A 50 -6.51 9.63 2.74
CA THR A 50 -7.97 9.49 2.71
C THR A 50 -8.40 8.21 1.98
N GLN A 51 -9.68 7.81 2.13
CA GLN A 51 -10.23 6.71 1.35
C GLN A 51 -10.15 6.98 -0.17
N SER A 52 -10.36 8.22 -0.58
CA SER A 52 -10.25 8.62 -1.99
C SER A 52 -8.84 8.41 -2.56
N ASP A 53 -7.81 8.61 -1.74
CA ASP A 53 -6.42 8.39 -2.17
C ASP A 53 -6.13 6.90 -2.38
N ILE A 54 -6.68 6.05 -1.48
CA ILE A 54 -6.59 4.59 -1.60
C ILE A 54 -7.33 4.12 -2.86
N ASP A 55 -8.54 4.62 -3.10
CA ASP A 55 -9.36 4.26 -4.26
C ASP A 55 -8.71 4.71 -5.58
N THR A 56 -7.96 5.82 -5.55
CA THR A 56 -7.22 6.35 -6.70
C THR A 56 -5.87 5.63 -6.91
N GLY A 57 -5.31 5.06 -5.83
CA GLY A 57 -4.00 4.39 -5.83
C GLY A 57 -2.81 5.35 -5.87
N SER A 58 -3.04 6.66 -5.81
CA SER A 58 -1.97 7.66 -5.80
C SER A 58 -2.44 9.03 -5.31
N ILE A 59 -1.50 9.80 -4.80
CA ILE A 59 -1.66 11.19 -4.42
C ILE A 59 -0.75 12.03 -5.31
N THR A 60 -1.33 13.04 -5.97
CA THR A 60 -0.57 14.03 -6.75
C THR A 60 -0.56 15.33 -5.98
N ASN A 61 0.63 15.88 -5.73
CA ASN A 61 0.81 17.09 -4.94
C ASN A 61 1.86 18.02 -5.52
N GLN A 62 1.65 19.32 -5.34
CA GLN A 62 2.60 20.35 -5.72
C GLN A 62 2.53 21.52 -4.75
N ALA A 63 3.66 21.90 -4.21
CA ALA A 63 3.82 23.08 -3.38
C ALA A 63 4.38 24.26 -4.18
N THR A 64 4.25 25.46 -3.62
CA THR A 64 4.86 26.68 -4.14
C THR A 64 5.73 27.30 -3.05
N ALA A 65 7.01 27.50 -3.35
CA ALA A 65 7.88 28.34 -2.54
C ALA A 65 7.84 29.78 -3.03
N SER A 66 7.92 30.76 -2.12
CA SER A 66 8.07 32.16 -2.47
C SER A 66 9.01 32.87 -1.49
N GLY A 67 9.66 33.91 -1.96
CA GLY A 67 10.56 34.74 -1.17
C GLY A 67 10.80 36.08 -1.83
N THR A 68 11.30 37.07 -1.09
CA THR A 68 11.56 38.42 -1.59
C THR A 68 13.06 38.66 -1.65
N GLY A 69 13.58 38.83 -2.84
CA GLY A 69 14.96 39.25 -3.09
C GLY A 69 15.06 40.75 -3.36
N VAL A 70 16.27 41.22 -3.68
CA VAL A 70 16.55 42.65 -3.97
C VAL A 70 15.79 43.18 -5.18
N ASN A 71 15.38 42.32 -6.12
CA ASN A 71 14.63 42.66 -7.31
C ASN A 71 13.11 42.38 -7.20
N GLY A 72 12.62 42.00 -6.02
CA GLY A 72 11.22 41.73 -5.74
C GLY A 72 10.92 40.27 -5.44
N LEU A 73 9.66 39.89 -5.56
CA LEU A 73 9.14 38.55 -5.28
C LEU A 73 9.68 37.54 -6.31
N VAL A 74 10.12 36.40 -5.80
CA VAL A 74 10.45 35.20 -6.60
C VAL A 74 9.61 34.03 -6.13
N THR A 75 9.22 33.17 -7.04
CA THR A 75 8.41 31.97 -6.75
C THR A 75 8.94 30.80 -7.55
N ASP A 76 8.71 29.59 -7.01
CA ASP A 76 9.08 28.35 -7.64
C ASP A 76 8.06 27.26 -7.29
N LEU A 77 7.75 26.37 -8.24
CA LEU A 77 6.89 25.21 -8.03
C LEU A 77 7.73 23.99 -7.66
N SER A 78 7.21 23.17 -6.78
CA SER A 78 7.92 21.93 -6.40
C SER A 78 7.86 20.90 -7.53
N GLY A 79 8.96 20.15 -7.68
CA GLY A 79 9.09 18.99 -8.53
C GLY A 79 10.02 17.96 -7.92
N ALA A 80 10.33 16.89 -8.65
CA ALA A 80 11.26 15.85 -8.21
C ALA A 80 12.72 16.33 -8.20
N THR A 81 13.02 17.35 -8.98
CA THR A 81 14.32 18.04 -9.02
C THR A 81 14.14 19.54 -8.90
N ILE A 82 15.21 20.25 -8.60
CA ILE A 82 15.23 21.72 -8.45
C ILE A 82 14.98 22.48 -9.76
N SER A 83 14.87 21.80 -10.87
CA SER A 83 14.73 22.38 -12.20
C SER A 83 13.46 21.92 -12.94
N ASP A 84 12.61 21.15 -12.29
CA ASP A 84 11.31 20.76 -12.86
C ASP A 84 10.16 21.21 -11.96
N ASP A 85 9.04 21.52 -12.61
CA ASP A 85 7.79 21.96 -11.98
C ASP A 85 6.70 20.89 -12.09
N ILE A 86 7.11 19.60 -12.19
CA ILE A 86 6.18 18.49 -12.32
C ILE A 86 5.67 18.09 -10.94
N PRO A 87 4.34 18.06 -10.71
CA PRO A 87 3.79 17.61 -9.44
C PRO A 87 4.31 16.25 -9.01
N THR A 88 4.62 16.10 -7.74
CA THR A 88 5.04 14.83 -7.16
C THR A 88 3.87 13.86 -7.12
N VAL A 89 4.08 12.62 -7.58
CA VAL A 89 3.11 11.53 -7.48
C VAL A 89 3.61 10.50 -6.47
N THR A 90 2.84 10.29 -5.41
CA THR A 90 3.10 9.27 -4.40
C THR A 90 2.12 8.12 -4.56
N ILE A 91 2.62 6.90 -4.76
CA ILE A 91 1.76 5.71 -4.87
C ILE A 91 1.20 5.36 -3.50
N VAL A 92 -0.11 5.15 -3.45
CA VAL A 92 -0.84 4.66 -2.27
C VAL A 92 -1.21 3.20 -2.53
N PRO A 93 -0.76 2.25 -1.68
CA PRO A 93 -1.14 0.85 -1.82
C PRO A 93 -2.65 0.65 -1.68
N GLU A 94 -3.17 -0.39 -2.33
CA GLU A 94 -4.56 -0.82 -2.16
C GLU A 94 -4.87 -1.15 -0.69
N ALA A 95 -6.12 -0.98 -0.29
CA ALA A 95 -6.59 -1.44 1.02
C ALA A 95 -6.38 -2.94 1.19
N CYS A 96 -6.06 -3.38 2.40
CA CYS A 96 -5.98 -4.80 2.73
C CYS A 96 -7.36 -5.46 2.56
N LEU A 97 -7.40 -6.55 1.81
CA LEU A 97 -8.60 -7.35 1.58
C LEU A 97 -8.32 -8.80 1.98
N ASP A 98 -9.02 -9.27 3.00
CA ASP A 98 -9.03 -10.68 3.40
C ASP A 98 -10.19 -11.37 2.70
N ALA A 99 -9.90 -12.34 1.85
CA ALA A 99 -10.94 -13.12 1.15
C ALA A 99 -10.48 -14.55 0.92
N ILE A 100 -11.39 -15.49 1.11
CA ILE A 100 -11.14 -16.92 0.92
C ILE A 100 -12.22 -17.53 0.04
N ALA A 101 -11.81 -18.47 -0.79
CA ALA A 101 -12.74 -19.30 -1.57
C ALA A 101 -12.42 -20.79 -1.39
N ILE A 102 -13.45 -21.62 -1.52
CA ILE A 102 -13.30 -23.07 -1.50
C ILE A 102 -14.10 -23.69 -2.63
N THR A 103 -13.52 -24.68 -3.31
CA THR A 103 -14.23 -25.58 -4.19
C THR A 103 -14.16 -27.01 -3.67
N LYS A 104 -15.19 -27.82 -3.95
CA LYS A 104 -15.26 -29.23 -3.59
C LYS A 104 -15.66 -30.04 -4.81
N THR A 105 -14.90 -31.08 -5.11
CA THR A 105 -15.26 -32.07 -6.14
C THR A 105 -15.27 -33.46 -5.55
N GLY A 106 -16.07 -34.37 -6.12
CA GLY A 106 -16.15 -35.75 -5.70
C GLY A 106 -15.98 -36.71 -6.87
N VAL A 107 -15.19 -37.75 -6.64
CA VAL A 107 -15.00 -38.85 -7.60
C VAL A 107 -15.43 -40.16 -6.96
N PHE A 108 -16.36 -40.87 -7.58
CA PHE A 108 -16.75 -42.20 -7.19
C PHE A 108 -15.63 -43.22 -7.53
N ASN A 109 -15.35 -44.10 -6.62
CA ASN A 109 -14.39 -45.19 -6.80
C ASN A 109 -15.09 -46.53 -6.62
N ASP A 110 -15.19 -47.27 -7.65
CA ASP A 110 -15.60 -48.69 -7.65
C ASP A 110 -14.40 -49.54 -7.18
N VAL A 111 -14.38 -49.82 -5.89
CA VAL A 111 -13.23 -50.45 -5.20
C VAL A 111 -13.16 -51.94 -5.50
N ASP A 112 -14.33 -52.60 -5.66
CA ASP A 112 -14.40 -54.05 -5.97
C ASP A 112 -14.43 -54.34 -7.48
N THR A 113 -14.44 -53.29 -8.32
CA THR A 113 -14.36 -53.37 -9.79
C THR A 113 -15.49 -54.19 -10.44
N ASN A 114 -16.64 -54.26 -9.78
CA ASN A 114 -17.77 -55.04 -10.28
C ASN A 114 -18.66 -54.28 -11.27
N GLY A 115 -18.40 -52.96 -11.47
CA GLY A 115 -19.13 -52.07 -12.38
C GLY A 115 -20.47 -51.60 -11.81
N CYS A 116 -20.72 -51.80 -10.52
CA CYS A 116 -21.93 -51.42 -9.80
C CYS A 116 -21.58 -50.75 -8.46
N SER A 117 -22.51 -49.98 -7.87
CA SER A 117 -22.27 -49.38 -6.55
C SER A 117 -22.49 -50.42 -5.45
N THR A 118 -21.47 -50.69 -4.62
CA THR A 118 -21.51 -51.64 -3.50
C THR A 118 -21.37 -50.89 -2.18
N ALA A 119 -22.45 -50.86 -1.37
CA ALA A 119 -22.44 -50.18 -0.07
C ALA A 119 -21.37 -50.78 0.86
N SER A 120 -20.71 -49.91 1.61
CA SER A 120 -19.61 -50.24 2.55
C SER A 120 -18.32 -50.75 1.90
N VAL A 121 -18.24 -50.82 0.57
CA VAL A 121 -17.05 -51.20 -0.20
C VAL A 121 -16.56 -49.99 -1.02
N ASP A 122 -17.44 -49.46 -1.85
CA ASP A 122 -17.09 -48.34 -2.71
C ASP A 122 -17.01 -47.02 -1.97
N THR A 123 -16.23 -46.13 -2.51
CA THR A 123 -15.92 -44.86 -1.86
C THR A 123 -16.14 -43.67 -2.79
N VAL A 124 -16.24 -42.51 -2.22
CA VAL A 124 -16.13 -41.24 -2.92
C VAL A 124 -14.90 -40.48 -2.38
N THR A 125 -13.99 -40.18 -3.28
CA THR A 125 -12.87 -39.27 -2.94
C THR A 125 -13.29 -37.83 -3.16
N TYR A 126 -13.30 -37.04 -2.09
CA TYR A 126 -13.54 -35.60 -2.18
C TYR A 126 -12.23 -34.85 -2.20
N THR A 127 -12.12 -33.92 -3.12
CA THR A 127 -11.00 -32.96 -3.19
C THR A 127 -11.52 -31.58 -2.85
N PHE A 128 -10.87 -30.91 -1.92
CA PHE A 128 -11.13 -29.53 -1.53
C PHE A 128 -9.97 -28.66 -2.01
N THR A 129 -10.27 -27.58 -2.71
CA THR A 129 -9.28 -26.58 -3.10
C THR A 129 -9.64 -25.28 -2.45
N VAL A 130 -8.75 -24.77 -1.60
CA VAL A 130 -8.89 -23.49 -0.91
C VAL A 130 -7.94 -22.52 -1.55
N THR A 131 -8.43 -21.32 -1.85
CA THR A 131 -7.64 -20.25 -2.46
C THR A 131 -7.81 -18.94 -1.68
N ASN A 132 -6.74 -18.20 -1.55
CA ASN A 132 -6.80 -16.81 -1.13
C ASN A 132 -7.28 -15.96 -2.31
N GLN A 133 -8.34 -15.21 -2.13
CA GLN A 133 -8.93 -14.28 -3.11
C GLN A 133 -8.70 -12.82 -2.73
N GLY A 134 -8.01 -12.60 -1.61
CA GLY A 134 -7.62 -11.29 -1.13
C GLY A 134 -6.22 -10.89 -1.58
N ASN A 135 -5.71 -9.80 -1.00
CA ASN A 135 -4.34 -9.32 -1.22
C ASN A 135 -3.49 -9.39 0.07
N THR A 136 -3.97 -10.10 1.09
CA THR A 136 -3.25 -10.35 2.35
C THR A 136 -3.13 -11.85 2.59
N PRO A 137 -2.02 -12.33 3.17
CA PRO A 137 -1.86 -13.73 3.55
C PRO A 137 -2.86 -14.15 4.63
N LEU A 138 -3.42 -15.37 4.51
CA LEU A 138 -4.37 -15.91 5.48
C LEU A 138 -3.71 -16.97 6.35
N THR A 139 -3.86 -16.83 7.67
CA THR A 139 -3.36 -17.77 8.67
C THR A 139 -4.49 -18.60 9.27
N SER A 140 -4.15 -19.74 9.91
CA SER A 140 -5.12 -20.62 10.58
C SER A 140 -6.27 -21.08 9.66
N VAL A 141 -5.98 -21.31 8.38
CA VAL A 141 -6.95 -21.79 7.43
C VAL A 141 -7.36 -23.22 7.77
N THR A 142 -8.68 -23.46 7.87
CA THR A 142 -9.23 -24.78 8.18
C THR A 142 -10.35 -25.13 7.21
N VAL A 143 -10.55 -26.42 6.98
CA VAL A 143 -11.67 -26.95 6.19
C VAL A 143 -12.48 -27.88 7.06
N THR A 144 -13.79 -27.70 7.09
CA THR A 144 -14.72 -28.57 7.80
C THR A 144 -15.75 -29.15 6.85
N ASP A 145 -16.01 -30.46 6.99
CA ASP A 145 -17.04 -31.15 6.22
C ASP A 145 -17.82 -32.11 7.12
N PRO A 146 -19.11 -31.88 7.41
CA PRO A 146 -19.89 -32.72 8.31
C PRO A 146 -20.02 -34.17 7.84
N LEU A 147 -20.05 -34.43 6.53
CA LEU A 147 -20.12 -35.79 5.98
C LEU A 147 -18.85 -36.59 6.28
N LEU A 148 -17.70 -35.90 6.36
CA LEU A 148 -16.40 -36.51 6.57
C LEU A 148 -15.93 -36.45 8.05
N GLY A 149 -16.87 -36.13 8.96
CA GLY A 149 -16.60 -36.13 10.41
C GLY A 149 -16.18 -34.78 10.97
N GLY A 150 -16.34 -33.70 10.23
CA GLY A 150 -16.08 -32.32 10.70
C GLY A 150 -14.75 -31.77 10.21
N LEU A 151 -13.86 -31.37 11.12
CA LEU A 151 -12.56 -30.78 10.78
C LEU A 151 -11.66 -31.76 10.00
N LEU A 152 -11.23 -31.36 8.83
CA LEU A 152 -10.28 -32.14 8.05
C LEU A 152 -8.86 -31.92 8.59
N THR A 153 -8.20 -33.03 8.98
CA THR A 153 -6.85 -33.04 9.57
C THR A 153 -5.77 -33.41 8.55
N ALA A 154 -6.14 -33.66 7.30
CA ALA A 154 -5.16 -33.92 6.25
C ALA A 154 -4.27 -32.69 6.05
N VAL A 155 -2.96 -32.92 5.93
CA VAL A 155 -2.02 -31.83 5.60
C VAL A 155 -2.31 -31.37 4.16
N PRO A 156 -2.58 -30.08 3.93
CA PRO A 156 -2.82 -29.59 2.58
C PRO A 156 -1.55 -29.73 1.73
N THR A 157 -1.74 -30.01 0.46
CA THR A 157 -0.68 -29.87 -0.54
C THR A 157 -0.69 -28.45 -1.09
N GLY A 158 0.49 -27.91 -1.45
CA GLY A 158 0.58 -26.55 -2.00
C GLY A 158 1.16 -25.50 -1.04
N ASP A 159 1.26 -25.80 0.23
CA ASP A 159 2.07 -25.02 1.17
C ASP A 159 3.55 -25.38 0.95
N ILE A 160 4.18 -24.69 -0.02
CA ILE A 160 5.52 -25.03 -0.52
C ILE A 160 6.60 -24.81 0.54
N ASN A 161 6.42 -23.79 1.38
CA ASN A 161 7.38 -23.41 2.42
C ASN A 161 7.04 -23.99 3.81
N SER A 162 5.91 -24.70 3.91
CA SER A 162 5.43 -25.37 5.14
C SER A 162 5.27 -24.41 6.32
N ASN A 163 4.88 -23.18 6.08
CA ASN A 163 4.68 -22.16 7.12
C ASN A 163 3.24 -22.11 7.66
N GLY A 164 2.31 -22.85 7.05
CA GLY A 164 0.90 -22.87 7.42
C GLY A 164 0.11 -21.61 7.01
N ILE A 165 0.64 -20.83 6.10
CA ILE A 165 0.03 -19.60 5.58
C ILE A 165 -0.46 -19.85 4.17
N LEU A 166 -1.67 -19.40 3.86
CA LEU A 166 -2.19 -19.36 2.51
C LEU A 166 -1.86 -18.00 1.90
N GLU A 167 -0.77 -17.95 1.16
CA GLU A 167 -0.30 -16.75 0.48
C GLU A 167 -1.27 -16.29 -0.63
N VAL A 168 -1.02 -15.07 -1.14
CA VAL A 168 -1.76 -14.47 -2.26
C VAL A 168 -1.31 -15.03 -3.59
#